data_6641c15f9cd6adec3167ca5b28d3e44f
#
_entry.id   6641c15f9cd6adec3167ca5b28d3e44f
#
_cell.length_a   1.000
_cell.length_b   1.000
_cell.length_c   1.000
_cell.angle_alpha   90.00
_cell.angle_beta   90.00
_cell.angle_gamma   90.00
#
_symmetry.space_group_name_H-M   'P 1'
#
loop_
_entity.id
_entity.type
_entity.pdbx_description
1 polymer ?
#
loop_
_entity_poly.entity_id
_entity_poly.type
_entity_poly.pdbx_seq_one_letter_code
_entity_poly.pdbx_strand_id
1 'polypeptide(L)'
;MQVFYSVRSERMLIEQLQYNLLFQWFVGMEMDEAVWNHAVFSKNRERLLNEEIAESFFQRVLGRAKPHMSDEHFTVDGTLIEAWASQKSFGRKDGKGNPPGAGGEVDFHGEKRKNQTHESTTDPDARLFKKSTGSEAKLGYLGHVLMENRNGLLLQTFLTEANGRAERDAAMLMAETIPGGKRVTLSGDKNYDTQEVVQELRGMNITPPVAQNNTKRRSAVDEPTTRHAGFEVSQRKRKRVEQSFRWMKMVGMLRK
;
A
#
# COMPACT_ATOMS: atom_id res chain seq x y z
N MET A 1 -0.93 3.09 -19.80
CA MET A 1 -1.94 3.99 -20.38
C MET A 1 -3.19 4.07 -19.50
N GLN A 2 -3.88 2.97 -19.17
CA GLN A 2 -5.07 3.01 -18.30
C GLN A 2 -4.83 3.80 -17.01
N VAL A 3 -3.73 3.54 -16.31
CA VAL A 3 -3.37 4.22 -15.06
C VAL A 3 -3.05 5.70 -15.29
N PHE A 4 -2.18 6.04 -16.24
CA PHE A 4 -1.72 7.41 -16.45
C PHE A 4 -2.80 8.35 -17.01
N TYR A 5 -3.72 7.82 -17.79
CA TYR A 5 -4.79 8.60 -18.42
C TYR A 5 -6.17 8.35 -17.81
N SER A 6 -6.22 7.63 -16.68
CA SER A 6 -7.47 7.32 -15.95
C SER A 6 -8.54 6.67 -16.84
N VAL A 7 -8.11 5.81 -17.77
CA VAL A 7 -9.02 5.08 -18.67
C VAL A 7 -9.68 3.94 -17.88
N ARG A 8 -10.98 4.05 -17.64
CA ARG A 8 -11.69 3.24 -16.65
C ARG A 8 -11.97 1.78 -17.06
N SER A 9 -11.89 1.47 -18.34
CA SER A 9 -12.17 0.11 -18.82
C SER A 9 -11.30 -0.26 -20.00
N GLU A 10 -11.13 -1.56 -20.21
CA GLU A 10 -10.41 -2.10 -21.38
C GLU A 10 -11.11 -1.75 -22.69
N ARG A 11 -12.44 -1.74 -22.70
CA ARG A 11 -13.21 -1.32 -23.87
C ARG A 11 -12.91 0.14 -24.23
N MET A 12 -12.89 1.03 -23.24
CA MET A 12 -12.53 2.44 -23.46
C MET A 12 -11.05 2.58 -23.89
N LEU A 13 -10.15 1.74 -23.37
CA LEU A 13 -8.76 1.74 -23.82
C LEU A 13 -8.63 1.40 -25.29
N ILE A 14 -9.34 0.36 -25.75
CA ILE A 14 -9.35 -0.04 -27.15
C ILE A 14 -9.94 1.06 -28.03
N GLU A 15 -11.04 1.66 -27.61
CA GLU A 15 -11.67 2.79 -28.30
C GLU A 15 -10.70 3.99 -28.39
N GLN A 16 -10.02 4.34 -27.30
CA GLN A 16 -8.97 5.37 -27.32
C GLN A 16 -7.81 5.02 -28.26
N LEU A 17 -7.39 3.78 -28.29
CA LEU A 17 -6.34 3.33 -29.22
C LEU A 17 -6.77 3.45 -30.70
N GLN A 18 -8.06 3.30 -31.02
CA GLN A 18 -8.57 3.45 -32.40
C GLN A 18 -8.48 4.88 -32.91
N TYR A 19 -8.66 5.88 -32.04
CA TYR A 19 -8.79 7.28 -32.44
C TYR A 19 -7.59 8.15 -32.05
N ASN A 20 -6.73 7.70 -31.17
CA ASN A 20 -5.61 8.49 -30.65
C ASN A 20 -4.28 8.00 -31.19
N LEU A 21 -3.76 8.68 -32.20
CA LEU A 21 -2.49 8.37 -32.84
C LEU A 21 -1.30 8.38 -31.86
N LEU A 22 -1.33 9.24 -30.84
CA LEU A 22 -0.30 9.26 -29.81
C LEU A 22 -0.29 7.95 -29.00
N PHE A 23 -1.47 7.39 -28.74
CA PHE A 23 -1.61 6.13 -28.05
C PHE A 23 -1.16 4.96 -28.91
N GLN A 24 -1.50 4.97 -30.20
CA GLN A 24 -1.02 3.97 -31.17
C GLN A 24 0.52 4.00 -31.25
N TRP A 25 1.08 5.18 -31.45
CA TRP A 25 2.54 5.36 -31.47
C TRP A 25 3.20 4.87 -30.19
N PHE A 26 2.64 5.18 -29.01
CA PHE A 26 3.19 4.78 -27.72
C PHE A 26 3.23 3.26 -27.53
N VAL A 27 2.25 2.53 -28.05
CA VAL A 27 2.22 1.04 -27.99
C VAL A 27 2.94 0.38 -29.16
N GLY A 28 3.48 1.17 -30.09
CA GLY A 28 4.22 0.67 -31.26
C GLY A 28 3.36 0.16 -32.41
N MET A 29 2.10 0.64 -32.50
CA MET A 29 1.20 0.33 -33.61
C MET A 29 1.40 1.29 -34.77
N GLU A 30 1.21 0.79 -35.98
CA GLU A 30 1.13 1.63 -37.19
C GLU A 30 -0.25 2.29 -37.31
N MET A 31 -0.35 3.37 -38.10
CA MET A 31 -1.59 4.16 -38.19
C MET A 31 -2.76 3.42 -38.83
N ASP A 32 -2.46 2.46 -39.68
CA ASP A 32 -3.43 1.60 -40.38
C ASP A 32 -3.60 0.22 -39.73
N GLU A 33 -2.88 -0.04 -38.65
CA GLU A 33 -2.97 -1.30 -37.92
C GLU A 33 -4.27 -1.38 -37.13
N ALA A 34 -5.01 -2.48 -37.31
CA ALA A 34 -6.26 -2.71 -36.60
C ALA A 34 -6.02 -2.99 -35.10
N VAL A 35 -6.69 -2.25 -34.24
CA VAL A 35 -6.63 -2.47 -32.79
C VAL A 35 -7.32 -3.80 -32.44
N TRP A 36 -6.69 -4.57 -31.55
CA TRP A 36 -7.23 -5.87 -31.10
C TRP A 36 -8.54 -5.73 -30.30
N ASN A 37 -9.28 -6.81 -30.18
CA ASN A 37 -10.50 -6.84 -29.42
C ASN A 37 -10.24 -6.76 -27.90
N HIS A 38 -11.07 -6.04 -27.15
CA HIS A 38 -10.97 -5.92 -25.69
C HIS A 38 -10.94 -7.28 -24.95
N ALA A 39 -11.63 -8.31 -25.50
CA ALA A 39 -11.62 -9.65 -24.92
C ALA A 39 -10.23 -10.32 -24.94
N VAL A 40 -9.36 -9.95 -25.89
CA VAL A 40 -7.97 -10.43 -25.93
C VAL A 40 -7.20 -9.91 -24.73
N PHE A 41 -7.39 -8.65 -24.37
CA PHE A 41 -6.75 -8.04 -23.21
C PHE A 41 -7.22 -8.70 -21.91
N SER A 42 -8.53 -8.86 -21.74
CA SER A 42 -9.10 -9.51 -20.54
C SER A 42 -8.60 -10.96 -20.38
N LYS A 43 -8.56 -11.74 -21.46
CA LYS A 43 -8.08 -13.13 -21.43
C LYS A 43 -6.58 -13.26 -21.11
N ASN A 44 -5.76 -12.27 -21.46
CA ASN A 44 -4.33 -12.29 -21.23
C ASN A 44 -3.91 -11.55 -19.95
N ARG A 45 -4.83 -10.91 -19.26
CA ARG A 45 -4.53 -10.11 -18.06
C ARG A 45 -3.78 -10.91 -17.01
N GLU A 46 -4.30 -12.06 -16.59
CA GLU A 46 -3.68 -12.91 -15.58
C GLU A 46 -2.29 -13.40 -16.00
N ARG A 47 -2.12 -13.65 -17.28
CA ARG A 47 -0.83 -14.07 -17.83
C ARG A 47 0.21 -12.96 -17.88
N LEU A 48 -0.23 -11.70 -18.11
CA LEU A 48 0.65 -10.55 -18.29
C LEU A 48 0.87 -9.75 -16.99
N LEU A 49 -0.02 -9.89 -16.01
CA LEU A 49 0.04 -9.17 -14.75
C LEU A 49 0.28 -10.13 -13.57
N ASN A 50 1.10 -11.17 -13.77
CA ASN A 50 1.57 -11.97 -12.67
C ASN A 50 2.59 -11.18 -11.83
N GLU A 51 2.83 -11.64 -10.60
CA GLU A 51 3.69 -10.99 -9.63
C GLU A 51 5.12 -10.81 -10.15
N GLU A 52 5.69 -11.80 -10.82
CA GLU A 52 7.06 -11.76 -11.37
C GLU A 52 7.24 -10.67 -12.43
N ILE A 53 6.27 -10.52 -13.34
CA ILE A 53 6.31 -9.49 -14.38
C ILE A 53 6.16 -8.10 -13.77
N ALA A 54 5.23 -7.94 -12.82
CA ALA A 54 5.01 -6.68 -12.12
C ALA A 54 6.26 -6.26 -11.34
N GLU A 55 6.88 -7.17 -10.61
CA GLU A 55 8.12 -6.93 -9.87
C GLU A 55 9.28 -6.60 -10.81
N SER A 56 9.48 -7.37 -11.87
CA SER A 56 10.52 -7.11 -12.89
C SER A 56 10.35 -5.71 -13.52
N PHE A 57 9.12 -5.33 -13.82
CA PHE A 57 8.82 -3.99 -14.34
C PHE A 57 9.15 -2.91 -13.31
N PHE A 58 8.71 -3.09 -12.06
CA PHE A 58 9.00 -2.16 -10.96
C PHE A 58 10.50 -1.97 -10.77
N GLN A 59 11.27 -3.07 -10.72
CA GLN A 59 12.73 -3.02 -10.54
C GLN A 59 13.45 -2.35 -11.72
N ARG A 60 12.98 -2.53 -12.95
CA ARG A 60 13.53 -1.82 -14.12
C ARG A 60 13.30 -0.31 -14.04
N VAL A 61 12.10 0.12 -13.64
CA VAL A 61 11.79 1.54 -13.45
C VAL A 61 12.63 2.11 -12.31
N LEU A 62 12.69 1.41 -11.19
CA LEU A 62 13.51 1.80 -10.04
C LEU A 62 14.99 1.91 -10.39
N GLY A 63 15.54 0.96 -11.18
CA GLY A 63 16.92 1.00 -11.65
C GLY A 63 17.25 2.26 -12.45
N ARG A 64 16.31 2.75 -13.26
CA ARG A 64 16.45 4.02 -13.99
C ARG A 64 16.31 5.25 -13.07
N ALA A 65 15.54 5.15 -12.00
CA ALA A 65 15.35 6.23 -11.04
C ALA A 65 16.50 6.36 -10.02
N LYS A 66 17.24 5.26 -9.77
CA LYS A 66 18.35 5.22 -8.79
C LYS A 66 19.32 6.40 -8.85
N PRO A 67 19.82 6.86 -10.04
CA PRO A 67 20.75 8.00 -10.11
C PRO A 67 20.16 9.31 -9.56
N HIS A 68 18.86 9.41 -9.45
CA HIS A 68 18.14 10.60 -8.96
C HIS A 68 17.72 10.47 -7.48
N MET A 69 17.96 9.32 -6.85
CA MET A 69 17.58 9.09 -5.46
C MET A 69 18.59 9.69 -4.48
N SER A 70 18.06 10.18 -3.36
CA SER A 70 18.86 10.40 -2.16
C SER A 70 18.95 9.09 -1.36
N ASP A 71 20.08 8.84 -0.75
CA ASP A 71 20.36 7.69 0.11
C ASP A 71 20.32 8.02 1.61
N GLU A 72 19.67 9.14 1.99
CA GLU A 72 19.77 9.67 3.36
C GLU A 72 18.45 9.63 4.14
N HIS A 73 17.33 9.91 3.47
CA HIS A 73 16.06 10.18 4.13
C HIS A 73 14.91 9.40 3.51
N PHE A 74 14.30 8.54 4.30
CA PHE A 74 13.22 7.65 3.88
C PHE A 74 11.98 7.82 4.75
N THR A 75 10.84 7.37 4.23
CA THR A 75 9.56 7.30 4.94
C THR A 75 8.90 5.96 4.67
N VAL A 76 8.37 5.35 5.72
CA VAL A 76 7.46 4.21 5.62
C VAL A 76 6.06 4.64 6.01
N ASP A 77 5.07 4.08 5.34
CA ASP A 77 3.67 4.25 5.70
C ASP A 77 2.82 3.12 5.12
N GLY A 78 1.63 2.92 5.70
CA GLY A 78 0.68 1.90 5.30
C GLY A 78 -0.68 2.47 4.89
N THR A 79 -1.35 1.78 3.99
CA THR A 79 -2.72 2.12 3.59
C THR A 79 -3.60 0.89 3.48
N LEU A 80 -4.87 1.02 3.87
CA LEU A 80 -5.85 -0.03 3.66
C LEU A 80 -6.21 -0.12 2.18
N ILE A 81 -6.14 -1.34 1.64
CA ILE A 81 -6.61 -1.73 0.31
C ILE A 81 -7.81 -2.64 0.54
N GLU A 82 -8.98 -2.23 0.04
CA GLU A 82 -10.20 -3.00 0.22
C GLU A 82 -10.17 -4.24 -0.67
N ALA A 83 -10.56 -5.40 -0.12
CA ALA A 83 -10.74 -6.62 -0.90
C ALA A 83 -11.97 -6.48 -1.82
N TRP A 84 -11.95 -7.20 -2.95
CA TRP A 84 -13.14 -7.33 -3.80
C TRP A 84 -14.24 -8.16 -3.14
N ALA A 85 -13.90 -8.97 -2.14
CA ALA A 85 -14.83 -9.74 -1.37
C ALA A 85 -15.85 -8.84 -0.66
N SER A 86 -17.12 -9.18 -0.78
CA SER A 86 -18.19 -8.48 -0.08
C SER A 86 -18.17 -8.83 1.42
N GLN A 87 -18.56 -7.91 2.27
CA GLN A 87 -18.78 -8.22 3.69
C GLN A 87 -19.83 -9.33 3.92
N LYS A 88 -20.70 -9.59 2.94
CA LYS A 88 -21.65 -10.71 2.98
C LYS A 88 -20.95 -12.08 2.93
N SER A 89 -19.76 -12.15 2.31
CA SER A 89 -18.94 -13.37 2.26
C SER A 89 -18.24 -13.68 3.58
N PHE A 90 -18.22 -12.73 4.54
CA PHE A 90 -17.54 -12.90 5.83
C PHE A 90 -18.39 -13.75 6.76
N GLY A 91 -18.20 -15.08 6.67
CA GLY A 91 -18.92 -16.13 7.38
C GLY A 91 -18.10 -16.77 8.49
N ARG A 92 -18.77 -17.60 9.30
CA ARG A 92 -18.13 -18.36 10.39
C ARG A 92 -17.23 -19.47 9.82
N LYS A 93 -16.07 -19.66 10.42
CA LYS A 93 -15.10 -20.72 10.07
C LYS A 93 -15.59 -22.13 10.38
N ASP A 94 -16.53 -22.25 11.34
CA ASP A 94 -17.07 -23.54 11.78
C ASP A 94 -18.16 -24.11 10.84
N GLY A 95 -18.43 -23.45 9.72
CA GLY A 95 -19.42 -23.89 8.73
C GLY A 95 -20.88 -23.78 9.18
N LYS A 96 -21.16 -23.33 10.42
CA LYS A 96 -22.49 -23.00 10.89
C LYS A 96 -22.91 -21.70 10.23
N GLY A 97 -23.58 -21.81 9.09
CA GLY A 97 -23.89 -20.69 8.21
C GLY A 97 -24.47 -19.46 8.91
N ASN A 98 -24.16 -18.30 8.38
CA ASN A 98 -24.84 -17.07 8.82
C ASN A 98 -26.34 -17.21 8.53
N PRO A 99 -27.22 -16.83 9.47
CA PRO A 99 -28.65 -16.82 9.20
C PRO A 99 -28.98 -15.93 7.99
N PRO A 100 -29.94 -16.32 7.15
CA PRO A 100 -30.35 -15.54 6.00
C PRO A 100 -30.70 -14.12 6.40
N GLY A 101 -30.08 -13.10 5.77
CA GLY A 101 -30.36 -11.68 6.04
C GLY A 101 -29.32 -10.96 6.92
N ALA A 102 -28.30 -11.63 7.42
CA ALA A 102 -27.25 -10.98 8.20
C ALA A 102 -26.29 -10.15 7.31
N GLY A 103 -26.78 -9.06 6.76
CA GLY A 103 -26.01 -8.02 6.09
C GLY A 103 -25.81 -6.84 7.03
N GLY A 104 -24.59 -6.61 7.52
CA GLY A 104 -24.25 -5.44 8.33
C GLY A 104 -23.41 -5.74 9.56
N GLU A 105 -22.81 -4.69 10.11
CA GLU A 105 -22.01 -4.70 11.36
C GLU A 105 -22.77 -5.18 12.60
N VAL A 106 -24.07 -5.37 12.46
CA VAL A 106 -24.96 -5.64 13.57
C VAL A 106 -24.97 -7.13 13.87
N ASP A 107 -24.50 -7.40 15.02
CA ASP A 107 -24.73 -8.56 15.85
C ASP A 107 -26.20 -9.02 15.82
N PHE A 108 -26.54 -9.90 14.93
CA PHE A 108 -27.91 -10.43 14.83
C PHE A 108 -28.25 -11.41 15.97
N HIS A 109 -27.22 -11.89 16.70
CA HIS A 109 -27.36 -12.82 17.83
C HIS A 109 -26.38 -12.57 18.99
N GLY A 110 -25.89 -11.33 19.19
CA GLY A 110 -24.96 -11.04 20.26
C GLY A 110 -23.47 -11.37 19.96
N GLU A 111 -23.14 -11.90 18.77
CA GLU A 111 -21.77 -12.24 18.39
C GLU A 111 -21.10 -11.17 17.52
N LYS A 112 -20.05 -10.55 18.05
CA LYS A 112 -19.20 -9.66 17.24
C LYS A 112 -18.39 -10.49 16.26
N ARG A 113 -18.50 -10.18 14.96
CA ARG A 113 -17.66 -10.79 13.91
C ARG A 113 -16.19 -10.41 14.11
N LYS A 114 -15.32 -11.41 14.20
CA LYS A 114 -13.88 -11.25 14.42
C LYS A 114 -13.11 -12.16 13.48
N ASN A 115 -11.91 -11.75 13.08
CA ASN A 115 -11.03 -12.55 12.21
C ASN A 115 -10.67 -13.94 12.79
N GLN A 116 -10.75 -14.10 14.12
CA GLN A 116 -10.52 -15.40 14.78
C GLN A 116 -11.65 -16.41 14.52
N THR A 117 -12.88 -15.92 14.40
CA THR A 117 -14.09 -16.76 14.29
C THR A 117 -14.72 -16.74 12.91
N HIS A 118 -14.37 -15.73 12.09
CA HIS A 118 -14.93 -15.51 10.76
C HIS A 118 -13.84 -15.30 9.73
N GLU A 119 -14.13 -15.69 8.49
CA GLU A 119 -13.30 -15.43 7.31
C GLU A 119 -14.18 -15.18 6.09
N SER A 120 -13.63 -14.58 5.06
CA SER A 120 -14.35 -14.43 3.81
C SER A 120 -14.31 -15.73 3.02
N THR A 121 -15.47 -16.19 2.58
CA THR A 121 -15.58 -17.39 1.71
C THR A 121 -15.11 -17.13 0.27
N THR A 122 -15.05 -15.87 -0.12
CA THR A 122 -14.61 -15.48 -1.47
C THR A 122 -13.12 -15.14 -1.50
N ASP A 123 -12.58 -14.61 -0.41
CA ASP A 123 -11.18 -14.18 -0.28
C ASP A 123 -10.71 -14.47 1.16
N PRO A 124 -10.26 -15.71 1.44
CA PRO A 124 -9.92 -16.14 2.80
C PRO A 124 -8.78 -15.38 3.46
N ASP A 125 -7.90 -14.75 2.68
CA ASP A 125 -6.77 -13.96 3.18
C ASP A 125 -7.15 -12.54 3.57
N ALA A 126 -8.28 -12.03 3.08
CA ALA A 126 -8.79 -10.72 3.45
C ALA A 126 -9.20 -10.69 4.93
N ARG A 127 -8.77 -9.66 5.65
CA ARG A 127 -9.08 -9.48 7.09
C ARG A 127 -10.02 -8.30 7.32
N LEU A 128 -10.91 -8.46 8.26
CA LEU A 128 -11.75 -7.36 8.73
C LEU A 128 -10.89 -6.40 9.55
N PHE A 129 -10.75 -5.17 9.09
CA PHE A 129 -9.87 -4.18 9.70
C PHE A 129 -10.53 -2.81 9.81
N LYS A 130 -10.24 -2.10 10.91
CA LYS A 130 -10.64 -0.70 11.14
C LYS A 130 -9.40 0.18 11.16
N LYS A 131 -9.35 1.16 10.28
CA LYS A 131 -8.22 2.10 10.23
C LYS A 131 -8.13 3.00 11.48
N SER A 132 -9.27 3.35 12.07
CA SER A 132 -9.33 4.20 13.28
C SER A 132 -10.57 3.87 14.12
N THR A 133 -10.55 4.27 15.40
CA THR A 133 -11.70 4.20 16.27
C THR A 133 -12.84 5.03 15.67
N GLY A 134 -14.01 4.41 15.45
CA GLY A 134 -15.17 5.05 14.81
C GLY A 134 -15.27 4.93 13.30
N SER A 135 -14.23 4.42 12.60
CA SER A 135 -14.35 4.07 11.19
C SER A 135 -15.08 2.74 11.00
N GLU A 136 -15.71 2.57 9.84
CA GLU A 136 -16.28 1.31 9.42
C GLU A 136 -15.19 0.23 9.29
N ALA A 137 -15.51 -1.01 9.71
CA ALA A 137 -14.64 -2.15 9.45
C ALA A 137 -14.80 -2.60 8.01
N LYS A 138 -13.67 -2.82 7.31
CA LYS A 138 -13.64 -3.25 5.93
C LYS A 138 -12.81 -4.51 5.78
N LEU A 139 -13.23 -5.40 4.89
CA LEU A 139 -12.40 -6.51 4.47
C LEU A 139 -11.29 -5.98 3.55
N GLY A 140 -10.05 -6.36 3.82
CA GLY A 140 -8.95 -5.87 3.02
C GLY A 140 -7.58 -6.32 3.51
N TYR A 141 -6.60 -5.68 2.92
CA TYR A 141 -5.19 -5.85 3.12
C TYR A 141 -4.55 -4.53 3.54
N LEU A 142 -3.33 -4.57 4.05
CA LEU A 142 -2.52 -3.38 4.22
C LEU A 142 -1.42 -3.35 3.16
N GLY A 143 -1.44 -2.30 2.34
CA GLY A 143 -0.38 -2.00 1.41
C GLY A 143 0.62 -1.05 2.06
N HIS A 144 1.90 -1.41 2.05
CA HIS A 144 3.00 -0.67 2.66
C HIS A 144 3.93 -0.15 1.59
N VAL A 145 4.52 1.01 1.82
CA VAL A 145 5.51 1.60 0.92
C VAL A 145 6.71 2.13 1.68
N LEU A 146 7.89 1.98 1.08
CA LEU A 146 9.11 2.69 1.43
C LEU A 146 9.36 3.76 0.37
N MET A 147 9.45 5.01 0.78
CA MET A 147 9.62 6.16 -0.10
C MET A 147 10.90 6.94 0.25
N GLU A 148 11.66 7.32 -0.76
CA GLU A 148 12.73 8.30 -0.64
C GLU A 148 12.14 9.72 -0.58
N ASN A 149 12.61 10.55 0.38
CA ASN A 149 11.94 11.81 0.72
C ASN A 149 12.30 13.01 -0.14
N ARG A 150 13.41 13.00 -0.86
CA ARG A 150 13.84 14.15 -1.70
C ARG A 150 12.97 14.27 -2.93
N ASN A 151 12.81 13.17 -3.67
CA ASN A 151 12.11 13.12 -4.94
C ASN A 151 10.74 12.43 -4.85
N GLY A 152 10.45 11.73 -3.75
CA GLY A 152 9.20 11.00 -3.54
C GLY A 152 9.15 9.69 -4.32
N LEU A 153 10.30 9.08 -4.59
CA LEU A 153 10.39 7.81 -5.30
C LEU A 153 10.06 6.64 -4.38
N LEU A 154 9.20 5.75 -4.83
CA LEU A 154 8.90 4.50 -4.12
C LEU A 154 10.00 3.48 -4.41
N LEU A 155 10.60 2.94 -3.35
CA LEU A 155 11.65 1.95 -3.43
C LEU A 155 11.13 0.53 -3.29
N GLN A 156 10.13 0.38 -2.44
CA GLN A 156 9.50 -0.91 -2.16
C GLN A 156 8.04 -0.76 -1.88
N THR A 157 7.32 -1.82 -2.16
CA THR A 157 5.92 -2.00 -1.81
C THR A 157 5.73 -3.41 -1.27
N PHE A 158 4.94 -3.55 -0.20
CA PHE A 158 4.52 -4.82 0.36
C PHE A 158 3.01 -4.85 0.55
N LEU A 159 2.44 -6.04 0.38
CA LEU A 159 1.06 -6.31 0.74
C LEU A 159 1.04 -7.33 1.89
N THR A 160 0.28 -7.04 2.94
CA THR A 160 0.14 -7.94 4.08
C THR A 160 -1.33 -8.12 4.45
N GLU A 161 -1.63 -9.18 5.18
CA GLU A 161 -2.90 -9.29 5.87
C GLU A 161 -3.07 -8.11 6.83
N ALA A 162 -4.28 -7.55 6.87
CA ALA A 162 -4.55 -6.40 7.72
C ALA A 162 -4.64 -6.82 9.19
N ASN A 163 -3.70 -6.35 10.01
CA ASN A 163 -3.68 -6.53 11.46
C ASN A 163 -2.99 -5.34 12.16
N GLY A 164 -3.02 -5.31 13.48
CA GLY A 164 -2.49 -4.18 14.27
C GLY A 164 -0.96 -4.07 14.32
N ARG A 165 -0.22 -5.07 13.84
CA ARG A 165 1.27 -5.07 13.82
C ARG A 165 1.84 -4.97 12.41
N ALA A 166 1.07 -5.30 11.39
CA ALA A 166 1.53 -5.43 10.01
C ALA A 166 2.30 -4.21 9.48
N GLU A 167 1.91 -2.99 9.86
CA GLU A 167 2.63 -1.77 9.48
C GLU A 167 4.05 -1.75 10.04
N ARG A 168 4.24 -2.16 11.30
CA ARG A 168 5.56 -2.19 11.95
C ARG A 168 6.44 -3.30 11.41
N ASP A 169 5.86 -4.49 11.27
CA ASP A 169 6.57 -5.66 10.74
C ASP A 169 7.06 -5.40 9.31
N ALA A 170 6.19 -4.84 8.46
CA ALA A 170 6.56 -4.42 7.10
C ALA A 170 7.63 -3.33 7.09
N ALA A 171 7.56 -2.35 7.99
CA ALA A 171 8.57 -1.31 8.08
C ALA A 171 9.95 -1.85 8.44
N MET A 172 10.03 -2.87 9.32
CA MET A 172 11.30 -3.53 9.66
C MET A 172 11.88 -4.27 8.45
N LEU A 173 11.07 -5.06 7.76
CA LEU A 173 11.50 -5.76 6.53
C LEU A 173 11.98 -4.78 5.46
N MET A 174 11.30 -3.66 5.28
CA MET A 174 11.71 -2.62 4.35
C MET A 174 13.00 -1.91 4.79
N ALA A 175 13.18 -1.69 6.10
CA ALA A 175 14.37 -1.05 6.64
C ALA A 175 15.64 -1.86 6.38
N GLU A 176 15.56 -3.20 6.41
CA GLU A 176 16.68 -4.10 6.12
C GLU A 176 17.22 -3.94 4.68
N THR A 177 16.40 -3.47 3.76
CA THR A 177 16.78 -3.31 2.36
C THR A 177 17.39 -1.94 2.06
N ILE A 178 17.33 -1.01 2.99
CA ILE A 178 18.01 0.29 2.84
C ILE A 178 19.53 0.04 2.82
N PRO A 179 20.25 0.52 1.80
CA PRO A 179 21.68 0.26 1.70
C PRO A 179 22.43 0.71 2.96
N GLY A 180 23.17 -0.23 3.58
CA GLY A 180 24.02 0.06 4.71
C GLY A 180 25.27 0.89 4.35
N GLY A 181 25.98 1.38 5.38
CA GLY A 181 27.26 2.08 5.22
C GLY A 181 27.21 3.56 5.60
N LYS A 182 26.05 4.20 5.56
CA LYS A 182 25.82 5.56 6.09
C LYS A 182 24.70 5.54 7.11
N ARG A 183 24.71 6.51 8.00
CA ARG A 183 23.58 6.75 8.90
C ARG A 183 22.44 7.39 8.12
N VAL A 184 21.30 6.70 8.03
CA VAL A 184 20.11 7.16 7.35
C VAL A 184 18.98 7.50 8.33
N THR A 185 17.94 8.14 7.86
CA THR A 185 16.73 8.40 8.65
C THR A 185 15.53 7.68 8.03
N LEU A 186 14.70 7.06 8.85
CA LEU A 186 13.44 6.45 8.46
C LEU A 186 12.30 7.05 9.27
N SER A 187 11.49 7.89 8.65
CA SER A 187 10.32 8.52 9.27
C SER A 187 9.06 7.68 9.08
N GLY A 188 8.17 7.80 10.04
CA GLY A 188 6.87 7.14 10.04
C GLY A 188 5.85 7.92 10.85
N ASP A 189 4.61 7.47 10.84
CA ASP A 189 3.55 8.04 11.66
C ASP A 189 3.70 7.64 13.15
N LYS A 190 2.75 8.06 13.98
CA LYS A 190 2.77 7.77 15.43
C LYS A 190 2.59 6.29 15.80
N ASN A 191 2.16 5.43 14.85
CA ASN A 191 2.01 4.00 15.09
C ASN A 191 3.38 3.30 15.17
N TYR A 192 4.39 3.90 14.57
CA TYR A 192 5.79 3.43 14.63
C TYR A 192 6.54 3.89 15.89
N ASP A 193 5.96 4.77 16.71
CA ASP A 193 6.55 5.24 17.96
C ASP A 193 6.42 4.19 19.07
N THR A 194 7.16 3.10 18.96
CA THR A 194 7.27 2.03 19.96
C THR A 194 8.74 1.78 20.30
N GLN A 195 9.03 1.31 21.53
CA GLN A 195 10.39 1.01 21.93
C GLN A 195 11.04 -0.04 21.02
N GLU A 196 10.29 -1.09 20.67
CA GLU A 196 10.70 -2.16 19.76
C GLU A 196 11.20 -1.57 18.43
N VAL A 197 10.36 -0.82 17.72
CA VAL A 197 10.69 -0.20 16.41
C VAL A 197 11.88 0.77 16.51
N VAL A 198 11.89 1.62 17.53
CA VAL A 198 12.98 2.60 17.71
C VAL A 198 14.33 1.91 17.99
N GLN A 199 14.33 0.84 18.80
CA GLN A 199 15.55 0.10 19.12
C GLN A 199 16.06 -0.71 17.92
N GLU A 200 15.18 -1.41 17.20
CA GLU A 200 15.55 -2.18 16.01
C GLU A 200 16.12 -1.29 14.90
N LEU A 201 15.47 -0.16 14.58
CA LEU A 201 15.99 0.79 13.61
C LEU A 201 17.36 1.34 13.99
N ARG A 202 17.58 1.64 15.27
CA ARG A 202 18.90 2.07 15.76
C ARG A 202 19.94 0.97 15.65
N GLY A 203 19.56 -0.28 15.89
CA GLY A 203 20.42 -1.45 15.67
C GLY A 203 20.90 -1.56 14.22
N MET A 204 20.07 -1.14 13.26
CA MET A 204 20.40 -1.08 11.83
C MET A 204 21.14 0.21 11.43
N ASN A 205 21.60 1.04 12.36
CA ASN A 205 22.19 2.37 12.13
C ASN A 205 21.22 3.37 11.46
N ILE A 206 19.92 3.21 11.68
CA ILE A 206 18.86 4.08 11.17
C ILE A 206 18.34 4.98 12.30
N THR A 207 18.33 6.28 12.08
CA THR A 207 17.69 7.22 13.00
C THR A 207 16.19 7.28 12.73
N PRO A 208 15.32 7.01 13.74
CA PRO A 208 13.87 7.00 13.56
C PRO A 208 13.21 8.33 13.94
N PRO A 209 13.14 9.35 13.07
CA PRO A 209 12.36 10.56 13.33
C PRO A 209 10.86 10.30 13.10
N VAL A 210 10.31 9.32 13.79
CA VAL A 210 8.87 9.02 13.75
C VAL A 210 8.06 10.05 14.53
N ALA A 211 6.79 10.21 14.19
CA ALA A 211 5.92 11.14 14.90
C ALA A 211 5.66 10.64 16.33
N GLN A 212 5.86 11.51 17.31
CA GLN A 212 5.68 11.16 18.72
C GLN A 212 4.22 10.83 19.04
N ASN A 213 4.04 9.75 19.80
CA ASN A 213 2.75 9.36 20.34
C ASN A 213 2.72 9.63 21.85
N ASN A 214 2.32 10.82 22.20
CA ASN A 214 2.17 11.26 23.61
C ASN A 214 0.74 11.02 24.14
N THR A 215 -0.12 10.30 23.40
CA THR A 215 -1.48 9.99 23.83
C THR A 215 -1.45 8.84 24.84
N LYS A 216 -1.65 9.16 26.12
CA LYS A 216 -1.68 8.21 27.24
C LYS A 216 -0.38 7.42 27.48
N ARG A 217 0.74 7.80 26.88
CA ARG A 217 2.05 7.18 27.08
C ARG A 217 3.19 8.15 26.74
N ARG A 218 4.39 7.85 27.25
CA ARG A 218 5.60 8.55 26.83
C ARG A 218 6.05 8.01 25.45
N SER A 219 6.48 8.93 24.59
CA SER A 219 7.11 8.57 23.30
C SER A 219 8.39 7.74 23.53
N ALA A 220 8.63 6.80 22.62
CA ALA A 220 9.88 6.05 22.57
C ALA A 220 11.02 6.83 21.88
N VAL A 221 10.68 7.89 21.11
CA VAL A 221 11.66 8.77 20.49
C VAL A 221 12.25 9.69 21.55
N ASP A 222 13.57 9.65 21.69
CA ASP A 222 14.30 10.41 22.69
C ASP A 222 14.46 11.90 22.33
N GLU A 223 14.81 12.67 23.34
CA GLU A 223 15.00 14.11 23.25
C GLU A 223 16.12 14.53 22.28
N PRO A 224 17.29 13.86 22.21
CA PRO A 224 18.30 14.16 21.21
C PRO A 224 17.79 14.06 19.76
N THR A 225 16.93 13.07 19.47
CA THR A 225 16.33 12.92 18.15
C THR A 225 15.34 14.05 17.85
N THR A 226 14.49 14.42 18.80
CA THR A 226 13.45 15.45 18.59
C THR A 226 14.01 16.87 18.56
N ARG A 227 15.09 17.16 19.26
CA ARG A 227 15.78 18.47 19.24
C ARG A 227 16.58 18.73 17.96
N HIS A 228 16.89 17.67 17.21
CA HIS A 228 17.65 17.83 15.98
C HIS A 228 16.83 18.60 14.93
N ALA A 229 17.44 19.61 14.31
CA ALA A 229 16.77 20.46 13.32
C ALA A 229 16.14 19.66 12.14
N GLY A 230 16.74 18.52 11.80
CA GLY A 230 16.23 17.58 10.80
C GLY A 230 14.90 16.90 11.18
N PHE A 231 14.55 16.85 12.48
CA PHE A 231 13.30 16.20 12.92
C PHE A 231 12.08 16.89 12.33
N GLU A 232 11.96 18.19 12.43
CA GLU A 232 10.85 18.95 11.87
C GLU A 232 10.79 18.83 10.34
N VAL A 233 11.95 18.83 9.68
CA VAL A 233 12.03 18.60 8.23
C VAL A 233 11.48 17.24 7.88
N SER A 234 11.89 16.19 8.60
CA SER A 234 11.37 14.83 8.43
C SER A 234 9.86 14.76 8.61
N GLN A 235 9.32 15.41 9.66
CA GLN A 235 7.88 15.45 9.91
C GLN A 235 7.09 16.11 8.78
N ARG A 236 7.65 17.11 8.13
CA ARG A 236 7.03 17.75 6.94
C ARG A 236 7.15 16.86 5.70
N LYS A 237 8.33 16.30 5.46
CA LYS A 237 8.61 15.51 4.25
C LYS A 237 7.84 14.18 4.23
N ARG A 238 7.68 13.50 5.37
CA ARG A 238 6.95 12.24 5.44
C ARG A 238 5.53 12.32 4.87
N LYS A 239 4.87 13.48 4.96
CA LYS A 239 3.53 13.68 4.40
C LYS A 239 3.44 13.50 2.89
N ARG A 240 4.57 13.50 2.18
CA ARG A 240 4.60 13.22 0.73
C ARG A 240 4.12 11.80 0.40
N VAL A 241 4.27 10.84 1.29
CA VAL A 241 3.79 9.47 1.08
C VAL A 241 2.27 9.41 0.91
N GLU A 242 1.54 10.32 1.58
CA GLU A 242 0.09 10.45 1.42
C GLU A 242 -0.31 10.82 -0.03
N GLN A 243 0.52 11.60 -0.73
CA GLN A 243 0.32 11.93 -2.14
C GLN A 243 0.47 10.67 -3.00
N SER A 244 1.48 9.83 -2.73
CA SER A 244 1.67 8.56 -3.43
C SER A 244 0.47 7.64 -3.25
N PHE A 245 -0.04 7.47 -2.04
CA PHE A 245 -1.26 6.70 -1.80
C PHE A 245 -2.49 7.29 -2.48
N ARG A 246 -2.62 8.62 -2.47
CA ARG A 246 -3.71 9.29 -3.18
C ARG A 246 -3.63 9.01 -4.68
N TRP A 247 -2.44 9.09 -5.27
CA TRP A 247 -2.22 8.76 -6.68
C TRP A 247 -2.56 7.29 -6.98
N MET A 248 -2.05 6.36 -6.19
CA MET A 248 -2.37 4.94 -6.34
C MET A 248 -3.88 4.68 -6.30
N LYS A 249 -4.61 5.32 -5.37
CA LYS A 249 -6.05 5.11 -5.19
C LYS A 249 -6.92 5.85 -6.20
N MET A 250 -6.52 7.06 -6.62
CA MET A 250 -7.35 7.91 -7.48
C MET A 250 -7.03 7.72 -8.97
N VAL A 251 -5.75 7.62 -9.31
CA VAL A 251 -5.27 7.47 -10.68
C VAL A 251 -4.98 5.99 -10.98
N GLY A 252 -4.27 5.31 -10.09
CA GLY A 252 -3.94 3.89 -10.19
C GLY A 252 -5.11 2.94 -9.92
N MET A 253 -6.26 3.47 -9.50
CA MET A 253 -7.48 2.71 -9.18
C MET A 253 -7.29 1.63 -8.10
N LEU A 254 -6.25 1.76 -7.27
CA LEU A 254 -5.90 0.82 -6.20
C LEU A 254 -6.78 1.05 -4.95
N ARG A 255 -8.09 1.05 -5.11
CA ARG A 255 -9.02 1.10 -3.96
C ARG A 255 -9.43 -0.28 -3.52
N LYS A 256 -9.51 -1.18 -4.49
CA LYS A 256 -9.83 -2.61 -4.34
C LYS A 256 -8.91 -3.42 -5.22
#